data_6881d19d8dfa80c1e844bf442142c7ef
#
_entry.id   6881d19d8dfa80c1e844bf442142c7ef
#
_cell.length_a   1.000
_cell.length_b   1.000
_cell.length_c   1.000
_cell.angle_alpha   90.00
_cell.angle_beta   90.00
_cell.angle_gamma   90.00
#
_symmetry.space_group_name_H-M   'P 1'
#
loop_
_entity.id
_entity.type
_entity.pdbx_description
1 polymer ?
#
loop_
_entity_poly.entity_id
_entity_poly.type
_entity_poly.pdbx_seq_one_letter_code
_entity_poly.pdbx_strand_id
1 'polypeptide(L)'
;MKKWLTIIIVAVFMLSLAACSQKNDSSSDTKKEVVTPKVLKIGAIPDQSAADITRSMTDVAKYLADKTGMKVEFVPSVDYAALVTAFQRGDIQLAWFGGLTGVQARSLVPGSEAIAQRPRDAEFHSVFITQKDSGIQKLEDLKGKSFTFGSESSTSGHLMPRYYLMQAGIDANKDFDGKPNFSGSHDTTYKLVESGAFKAGALNEAVWQAAVKNGKVDTSKVKVFYTTPPFFDYNWTINNVDKATKKKVIDALLNMGSGQKKILDLFQTDKFVKTNNENYKPIEKVAKELKIIQ
;
A
#
# COMPACT_ATOMS: atom_id res chain seq x y z
N MET A 1 73.07 -16.95 -26.28
CA MET A 1 73.11 -16.12 -25.06
C MET A 1 71.69 -15.61 -24.72
N LYS A 2 70.75 -16.47 -24.43
CA LYS A 2 69.33 -16.11 -24.12
C LYS A 2 68.62 -17.15 -23.22
N LYS A 3 69.34 -17.77 -22.29
CA LYS A 3 68.73 -18.81 -21.43
C LYS A 3 69.08 -18.66 -19.92
N TRP A 4 69.61 -17.54 -19.45
CA TRP A 4 70.03 -17.36 -18.05
C TRP A 4 69.33 -16.21 -17.31
N LEU A 5 68.31 -15.59 -17.91
CA LEU A 5 67.59 -14.48 -17.29
C LEU A 5 66.22 -14.85 -16.68
N THR A 6 65.82 -16.11 -16.76
CA THR A 6 64.49 -16.56 -16.35
C THR A 6 64.43 -17.28 -14.98
N ILE A 7 65.56 -17.44 -14.30
CA ILE A 7 65.63 -18.20 -13.04
C ILE A 7 65.72 -17.32 -11.79
N ILE A 8 65.96 -16.01 -11.93
CA ILE A 8 66.11 -15.11 -10.75
C ILE A 8 64.77 -14.46 -10.29
N ILE A 9 63.73 -14.49 -11.10
CA ILE A 9 62.41 -13.87 -10.74
C ILE A 9 61.50 -14.82 -9.95
N VAL A 10 61.76 -16.12 -9.88
CA VAL A 10 60.92 -17.09 -9.14
C VAL A 10 61.34 -17.25 -7.68
N ALA A 11 62.49 -16.76 -7.24
CA ALA A 11 63.00 -16.94 -5.87
C ALA A 11 62.60 -15.84 -4.88
N VAL A 12 61.94 -14.74 -5.32
CA VAL A 12 61.52 -13.63 -4.43
C VAL A 12 60.02 -13.70 -4.03
N PHE A 13 59.26 -14.64 -4.60
CA PHE A 13 57.81 -14.72 -4.33
C PHE A 13 57.39 -15.81 -3.34
N MET A 14 58.33 -16.49 -2.67
CA MET A 14 58.02 -17.59 -1.71
C MET A 14 58.35 -17.30 -0.23
N LEU A 15 58.45 -16.05 0.19
CA LEU A 15 58.74 -15.72 1.61
C LEU A 15 57.72 -14.78 2.27
N SER A 16 56.45 -14.80 1.91
CA SER A 16 55.44 -13.99 2.57
C SER A 16 54.12 -14.74 2.90
N LEU A 17 54.21 -16.03 3.24
CA LEU A 17 53.06 -16.85 3.66
C LEU A 17 53.34 -17.56 5.00
N ALA A 18 53.73 -16.81 6.02
CA ALA A 18 53.76 -17.31 7.40
C ALA A 18 53.57 -16.18 8.41
N ALA A 19 52.33 -15.67 8.50
CA ALA A 19 51.91 -14.95 9.73
C ALA A 19 50.40 -14.93 9.83
N CYS A 20 49.91 -15.44 10.97
CA CYS A 20 48.63 -15.21 11.61
C CYS A 20 47.46 -16.10 11.18
N SER A 21 47.53 -17.38 11.57
CA SER A 21 46.36 -18.07 12.08
C SER A 21 46.03 -17.53 13.47
N GLN A 22 45.18 -16.54 13.57
CA GLN A 22 44.54 -16.19 14.82
C GLN A 22 43.03 -16.34 14.61
N LYS A 23 42.49 -17.46 15.15
CA LYS A 23 41.06 -17.62 15.36
C LYS A 23 40.59 -16.45 16.22
N ASN A 24 39.87 -15.54 15.60
CA ASN A 24 38.89 -14.70 16.27
C ASN A 24 37.53 -15.10 15.80
N ASP A 25 36.89 -15.99 16.56
CA ASP A 25 35.44 -16.09 16.61
C ASP A 25 34.93 -14.74 17.15
N SER A 26 34.63 -13.87 16.25
CA SER A 26 33.79 -12.69 16.47
C SER A 26 32.80 -12.66 15.33
N SER A 27 31.66 -13.30 15.54
CA SER A 27 30.44 -12.99 14.82
C SER A 27 30.09 -11.54 15.13
N SER A 28 30.70 -10.62 14.41
CA SER A 28 30.23 -9.25 14.35
C SER A 28 28.97 -9.23 13.51
N ASP A 29 27.86 -9.40 14.20
CA ASP A 29 26.55 -8.94 13.75
C ASP A 29 26.65 -7.43 13.51
N THR A 30 27.19 -7.04 12.37
CA THR A 30 27.18 -5.67 11.88
C THR A 30 25.72 -5.32 11.58
N LYS A 31 24.96 -4.96 12.63
CA LYS A 31 23.73 -4.19 12.47
C LYS A 31 24.11 -2.98 11.62
N LYS A 32 23.75 -3.01 10.34
CA LYS A 32 23.84 -1.83 9.47
C LYS A 32 23.13 -0.70 10.22
N GLU A 33 23.90 0.29 10.64
CA GLU A 33 23.36 1.50 11.25
C GLU A 33 22.46 2.17 10.22
N VAL A 34 21.16 2.26 10.53
CA VAL A 34 20.17 2.87 9.63
C VAL A 34 20.43 4.38 9.67
N VAL A 35 21.07 4.89 8.64
CA VAL A 35 21.32 6.33 8.47
C VAL A 35 20.03 6.99 8.05
N THR A 36 19.51 7.90 8.88
CA THR A 36 18.34 8.71 8.54
C THR A 36 18.61 9.55 7.31
N PRO A 37 17.72 9.52 6.32
CA PRO A 37 17.86 10.35 5.12
C PRO A 37 17.75 11.84 5.50
N LYS A 38 18.51 12.70 4.79
CA LYS A 38 18.42 14.17 4.97
C LYS A 38 17.03 14.72 4.67
N VAL A 39 16.26 14.03 3.84
CA VAL A 39 14.89 14.37 3.44
C VAL A 39 14.02 13.14 3.67
N LEU A 40 12.98 13.27 4.48
CA LEU A 40 11.96 12.23 4.63
C LEU A 40 10.99 12.33 3.45
N LYS A 41 11.01 11.35 2.56
CA LYS A 41 10.09 11.29 1.43
C LYS A 41 8.86 10.46 1.81
N ILE A 42 7.68 11.04 1.56
CA ILE A 42 6.41 10.39 1.84
C ILE A 42 5.65 10.10 0.55
N GLY A 43 4.89 9.02 0.51
CA GLY A 43 4.10 8.62 -0.64
C GLY A 43 2.69 8.17 -0.24
N ALA A 44 1.81 8.05 -1.23
CA ALA A 44 0.46 7.50 -1.05
C ALA A 44 0.02 6.75 -2.31
N ILE A 45 -0.80 5.70 -2.13
CA ILE A 45 -1.47 5.04 -3.26
C ILE A 45 -2.43 6.03 -3.94
N PRO A 46 -2.50 6.06 -5.28
CA PRO A 46 -3.40 6.94 -6.02
C PRO A 46 -4.80 6.31 -6.10
N ASP A 47 -5.49 6.22 -4.97
CA ASP A 47 -6.80 5.56 -4.84
C ASP A 47 -7.99 6.43 -5.28
N GLN A 48 -7.73 7.72 -5.45
CA GLN A 48 -8.68 8.74 -5.87
C GLN A 48 -8.02 9.73 -6.84
N SER A 49 -8.66 10.89 -7.08
CA SER A 49 -8.11 11.89 -7.99
C SER A 49 -6.71 12.37 -7.56
N ALA A 50 -5.79 12.52 -8.53
CA ALA A 50 -4.42 12.96 -8.27
C ALA A 50 -4.35 14.33 -7.57
N ALA A 51 -5.31 15.23 -7.86
CA ALA A 51 -5.36 16.54 -7.22
C ALA A 51 -5.70 16.45 -5.73
N ASP A 52 -6.64 15.57 -5.35
CA ASP A 52 -7.03 15.36 -3.94
C ASP A 52 -5.88 14.71 -3.16
N ILE A 53 -5.24 13.69 -3.73
CA ILE A 53 -4.07 13.03 -3.12
C ILE A 53 -2.91 14.03 -2.94
N THR A 54 -2.56 14.79 -3.98
CA THR A 54 -1.46 15.76 -3.91
C THR A 54 -1.70 16.81 -2.83
N ARG A 55 -2.92 17.35 -2.75
CA ARG A 55 -3.28 18.33 -1.73
C ARG A 55 -3.13 17.74 -0.32
N SER A 56 -3.70 16.55 -0.10
CA SER A 56 -3.64 15.86 1.20
C SER A 56 -2.21 15.61 1.64
N MET A 57 -1.40 15.03 0.75
CA MET A 57 -0.04 14.63 1.08
C MET A 57 0.91 15.84 1.22
N THR A 58 0.68 16.93 0.50
CA THR A 58 1.43 18.17 0.68
C THR A 58 1.19 18.77 2.06
N ASP A 59 -0.07 18.81 2.53
CA ASP A 59 -0.40 19.30 3.86
C ASP A 59 0.19 18.37 4.97
N VAL A 60 0.18 17.04 4.78
CA VAL A 60 0.85 16.08 5.67
C VAL A 60 2.36 16.31 5.69
N ALA A 61 3.01 16.48 4.52
CA ALA A 61 4.44 16.72 4.45
C ALA A 61 4.86 17.95 5.24
N LYS A 62 4.12 19.04 5.08
CA LYS A 62 4.35 20.29 5.82
C LYS A 62 4.20 20.08 7.34
N TYR A 63 3.12 19.43 7.76
CA TYR A 63 2.88 19.14 9.17
C TYR A 63 3.99 18.26 9.78
N LEU A 64 4.40 17.19 9.07
CA LEU A 64 5.48 16.32 9.53
C LEU A 64 6.83 17.08 9.59
N ALA A 65 7.11 17.97 8.65
CA ALA A 65 8.30 18.80 8.69
C ALA A 65 8.33 19.67 9.96
N ASP A 66 7.23 20.34 10.28
CA ASP A 66 7.10 21.15 11.49
C ASP A 66 7.29 20.33 12.79
N LYS A 67 6.76 19.10 12.84
CA LYS A 67 6.81 18.26 14.04
C LYS A 67 8.12 17.49 14.20
N THR A 68 8.77 17.10 13.12
CA THR A 68 9.99 16.31 13.15
C THR A 68 11.27 17.16 13.12
N GLY A 69 11.18 18.40 12.62
CA GLY A 69 12.32 19.25 12.32
C GLY A 69 13.11 18.80 11.09
N MET A 70 12.56 17.92 10.27
CA MET A 70 13.17 17.40 9.05
C MET A 70 12.57 18.06 7.81
N LYS A 71 13.33 18.09 6.72
CA LYS A 71 12.73 18.35 5.40
C LYS A 71 11.87 17.13 5.02
N VAL A 72 10.59 17.35 4.69
CA VAL A 72 9.65 16.32 4.26
C VAL A 72 9.12 16.67 2.89
N GLU A 73 9.13 15.69 1.97
CA GLU A 73 8.67 15.88 0.59
C GLU A 73 7.66 14.80 0.22
N PHE A 74 6.55 15.19 -0.40
CA PHE A 74 5.62 14.25 -1.03
C PHE A 74 6.13 13.86 -2.42
N VAL A 75 6.19 12.55 -2.68
CA VAL A 75 6.53 11.97 -3.98
C VAL A 75 5.27 11.28 -4.52
N PRO A 76 4.63 11.82 -5.56
CA PRO A 76 3.45 11.20 -6.16
C PRO A 76 3.81 9.88 -6.83
N SER A 77 2.87 8.94 -6.86
CA SER A 77 2.98 7.66 -7.55
C SER A 77 1.98 7.55 -8.68
N VAL A 78 2.36 6.91 -9.78
CA VAL A 78 1.50 6.71 -10.95
C VAL A 78 0.46 5.62 -10.74
N ASP A 79 0.77 4.61 -9.92
CA ASP A 79 -0.13 3.53 -9.54
C ASP A 79 0.27 2.91 -8.18
N TYR A 80 -0.50 1.94 -7.73
CA TYR A 80 -0.30 1.27 -6.44
C TYR A 80 1.02 0.46 -6.40
N ALA A 81 1.36 -0.25 -7.47
CA ALA A 81 2.57 -1.07 -7.54
C ALA A 81 3.83 -0.22 -7.61
N ALA A 82 3.78 0.92 -8.31
CA ALA A 82 4.87 1.88 -8.37
C ALA A 82 5.23 2.43 -6.98
N LEU A 83 4.24 2.68 -6.11
CA LEU A 83 4.50 3.09 -4.73
C LEU A 83 5.21 2.00 -3.93
N VAL A 84 4.78 0.74 -4.05
CA VAL A 84 5.44 -0.42 -3.41
C VAL A 84 6.90 -0.52 -3.86
N THR A 85 7.15 -0.37 -5.16
CA THR A 85 8.49 -0.40 -5.74
C THR A 85 9.37 0.75 -5.24
N ALA A 86 8.84 1.97 -5.17
CA ALA A 86 9.56 3.13 -4.65
C ALA A 86 9.90 2.97 -3.16
N PHE A 87 8.99 2.39 -2.37
CA PHE A 87 9.23 2.06 -0.97
C PHE A 87 10.31 0.97 -0.82
N GLN A 88 10.27 -0.07 -1.64
CA GLN A 88 11.26 -1.15 -1.67
C GLN A 88 12.68 -0.64 -1.98
N ARG A 89 12.80 0.30 -2.92
CA ARG A 89 14.09 0.93 -3.28
C ARG A 89 14.61 1.89 -2.23
N GLY A 90 13.78 2.26 -1.24
CA GLY A 90 14.10 3.30 -0.27
C GLY A 90 13.95 4.72 -0.81
N ASP A 91 13.31 4.90 -1.97
CA ASP A 91 12.98 6.21 -2.53
C ASP A 91 11.91 6.93 -1.70
N ILE A 92 11.09 6.19 -0.96
CA ILE A 92 10.06 6.64 -0.03
C ILE A 92 10.25 5.93 1.30
N GLN A 93 10.23 6.66 2.42
CA GLN A 93 10.41 6.11 3.76
C GLN A 93 9.12 5.98 4.55
N LEU A 94 8.11 6.79 4.24
CA LEU A 94 6.80 6.74 4.89
C LEU A 94 5.71 6.72 3.81
N ALA A 95 4.85 5.72 3.81
CA ALA A 95 3.83 5.58 2.79
C ALA A 95 2.44 5.31 3.38
N TRP A 96 1.44 5.97 2.80
CA TRP A 96 0.03 5.67 3.01
C TRP A 96 -0.38 4.56 2.04
N PHE A 97 -0.46 3.35 2.57
CA PHE A 97 -0.80 2.15 1.83
C PHE A 97 -2.23 1.68 2.14
N GLY A 98 -2.83 0.92 1.22
CA GLY A 98 -3.91 0.00 1.55
C GLY A 98 -3.36 -1.27 2.24
N GLY A 99 -4.24 -2.11 2.76
CA GLY A 99 -3.85 -3.35 3.45
C GLY A 99 -2.98 -4.26 2.59
N LEU A 100 -3.38 -4.51 1.34
CA LEU A 100 -2.63 -5.37 0.39
C LEU A 100 -1.28 -4.75 0.02
N THR A 101 -1.24 -3.49 -0.41
CA THR A 101 0.03 -2.83 -0.76
C THR A 101 0.95 -2.70 0.44
N GLY A 102 0.40 -2.47 1.64
CA GLY A 102 1.16 -2.49 2.89
C GLY A 102 1.77 -3.88 3.19
N VAL A 103 1.02 -4.95 2.98
CA VAL A 103 1.52 -6.34 3.09
C VAL A 103 2.63 -6.59 2.06
N GLN A 104 2.40 -6.24 0.79
CA GLN A 104 3.40 -6.37 -0.27
C GLN A 104 4.69 -5.60 0.06
N ALA A 105 4.57 -4.34 0.48
CA ALA A 105 5.72 -3.52 0.85
C ALA A 105 6.51 -4.13 2.03
N ARG A 106 5.82 -4.58 3.08
CA ARG A 106 6.46 -5.17 4.27
C ARG A 106 7.09 -6.54 3.99
N SER A 107 6.55 -7.33 3.07
CA SER A 107 7.18 -8.60 2.66
C SER A 107 8.46 -8.38 1.85
N LEU A 108 8.53 -7.30 1.06
CA LEU A 108 9.70 -6.94 0.26
C LEU A 108 10.77 -6.19 1.05
N VAL A 109 10.41 -5.55 2.18
CA VAL A 109 11.29 -4.71 2.99
C VAL A 109 11.25 -5.17 4.45
N PRO A 110 12.06 -6.17 4.83
CA PRO A 110 12.15 -6.63 6.22
C PRO A 110 12.47 -5.50 7.19
N GLY A 111 11.76 -5.45 8.31
CA GLY A 111 11.90 -4.41 9.32
C GLY A 111 11.02 -3.18 9.11
N SER A 112 10.26 -3.11 8.02
CA SER A 112 9.23 -2.10 7.83
C SER A 112 8.01 -2.35 8.73
N GLU A 113 7.38 -1.27 9.21
CA GLU A 113 6.34 -1.34 10.23
C GLU A 113 5.12 -0.52 9.84
N ALA A 114 3.94 -1.12 9.93
CA ALA A 114 2.67 -0.39 9.98
C ALA A 114 2.58 0.32 11.35
N ILE A 115 2.43 1.64 11.36
CA ILE A 115 2.58 2.45 12.58
C ILE A 115 1.30 3.18 12.99
N ALA A 116 0.47 3.58 12.03
CA ALA A 116 -0.75 4.32 12.29
C ALA A 116 -1.82 4.02 11.23
N GLN A 117 -3.08 4.12 11.62
CA GLN A 117 -4.26 3.96 10.76
C GLN A 117 -5.38 4.88 11.24
N ARG A 118 -6.43 5.06 10.42
CA ARG A 118 -7.67 5.66 10.89
C ARG A 118 -8.44 4.64 11.74
N PRO A 119 -9.27 5.03 12.72
CA PRO A 119 -10.08 4.07 13.48
C PRO A 119 -10.90 3.14 12.59
N ARG A 120 -11.52 3.66 11.52
CA ARG A 120 -12.32 2.87 10.56
C ARG A 120 -11.54 1.80 9.81
N ASP A 121 -10.22 1.96 9.68
CA ASP A 121 -9.38 1.02 8.93
C ASP A 121 -9.19 -0.33 9.64
N ALA A 122 -9.60 -0.44 10.91
CA ALA A 122 -9.67 -1.71 11.63
C ALA A 122 -10.94 -2.52 11.30
N GLU A 123 -11.99 -1.84 10.80
CA GLU A 123 -13.29 -2.42 10.45
C GLU A 123 -13.76 -1.88 9.10
N PHE A 124 -12.91 -2.04 8.08
CA PHE A 124 -13.13 -1.48 6.76
C PHE A 124 -13.96 -2.42 5.89
N HIS A 125 -14.74 -1.84 4.95
CA HIS A 125 -15.60 -2.60 4.06
C HIS A 125 -15.35 -2.28 2.59
N SER A 126 -15.62 -3.26 1.74
CA SER A 126 -15.87 -3.03 0.30
C SER A 126 -17.36 -2.99 0.05
N VAL A 127 -17.76 -2.17 -0.90
CA VAL A 127 -19.14 -2.19 -1.44
C VAL A 127 -19.12 -2.68 -2.88
N PHE A 128 -20.09 -3.49 -3.21
CA PHE A 128 -20.40 -3.88 -4.58
C PHE A 128 -21.55 -3.03 -5.08
N ILE A 129 -21.33 -2.37 -6.19
CA ILE A 129 -22.28 -1.46 -6.80
C ILE A 129 -22.74 -1.98 -8.17
N THR A 130 -23.94 -1.61 -8.53
CA THR A 130 -24.54 -1.96 -9.82
C THR A 130 -25.50 -0.87 -10.28
N GLN A 131 -25.85 -0.87 -11.57
CA GLN A 131 -26.93 -0.03 -12.07
C GLN A 131 -28.26 -0.41 -11.40
N LYS A 132 -29.10 0.56 -11.13
CA LYS A 132 -30.33 0.39 -10.34
C LYS A 132 -31.33 -0.56 -10.98
N ASP A 133 -31.37 -0.58 -12.29
CA ASP A 133 -32.26 -1.39 -13.15
C ASP A 133 -31.63 -2.70 -13.64
N SER A 134 -30.43 -3.04 -13.17
CA SER A 134 -29.66 -4.22 -13.60
C SER A 134 -30.26 -5.57 -13.25
N GLY A 135 -31.22 -5.60 -12.31
CA GLY A 135 -31.73 -6.84 -11.72
C GLY A 135 -30.77 -7.54 -10.73
N ILE A 136 -29.54 -7.06 -10.56
CA ILE A 136 -28.55 -7.63 -9.64
C ILE A 136 -28.90 -7.29 -8.20
N GLN A 137 -29.02 -8.31 -7.32
CA GLN A 137 -29.37 -8.18 -5.91
C GLN A 137 -28.40 -8.89 -4.98
N LYS A 138 -27.63 -9.89 -5.46
CA LYS A 138 -26.67 -10.69 -4.71
C LYS A 138 -25.44 -11.03 -5.58
N LEU A 139 -24.37 -11.54 -4.96
CA LEU A 139 -23.13 -11.82 -5.67
C LEU A 139 -23.30 -12.82 -6.81
N GLU A 140 -24.13 -13.85 -6.63
CA GLU A 140 -24.37 -14.90 -7.65
C GLU A 140 -25.00 -14.36 -8.94
N ASP A 141 -25.71 -13.22 -8.88
CA ASP A 141 -26.31 -12.57 -10.06
C ASP A 141 -25.26 -11.92 -10.97
N LEU A 142 -23.99 -11.87 -10.52
CA LEU A 142 -22.88 -11.35 -11.32
C LEU A 142 -22.38 -12.32 -12.40
N LYS A 143 -22.77 -13.60 -12.35
CA LYS A 143 -22.41 -14.56 -13.40
C LYS A 143 -22.91 -14.10 -14.77
N GLY A 144 -22.02 -14.08 -15.76
CA GLY A 144 -22.30 -13.59 -17.11
C GLY A 144 -22.51 -12.07 -17.20
N LYS A 145 -22.12 -11.28 -16.19
CA LYS A 145 -22.15 -9.82 -16.24
C LYS A 145 -20.75 -9.24 -16.35
N SER A 146 -20.62 -8.09 -17.01
CA SER A 146 -19.36 -7.35 -17.02
C SER A 146 -19.09 -6.72 -15.65
N PHE A 147 -17.85 -6.89 -15.15
CA PHE A 147 -17.45 -6.47 -13.81
C PHE A 147 -16.13 -5.70 -13.84
N THR A 148 -16.03 -4.64 -13.04
CA THR A 148 -14.79 -3.90 -12.83
C THR A 148 -14.36 -3.91 -11.36
N PHE A 149 -13.12 -4.29 -11.13
CA PHE A 149 -12.41 -4.06 -9.88
C PHE A 149 -11.81 -2.65 -9.84
N GLY A 150 -11.24 -2.24 -8.70
CA GLY A 150 -10.40 -1.05 -8.58
C GLY A 150 -9.00 -1.28 -9.18
N SER A 151 -7.93 -0.94 -8.44
CA SER A 151 -6.56 -1.32 -8.83
C SER A 151 -6.30 -2.80 -8.52
N GLU A 152 -5.43 -3.47 -9.31
CA GLU A 152 -4.99 -4.86 -9.04
C GLU A 152 -4.39 -5.03 -7.64
N SER A 153 -3.69 -4.02 -7.13
CA SER A 153 -3.09 -4.04 -5.79
C SER A 153 -3.98 -3.41 -4.71
N SER A 154 -5.27 -3.17 -5.00
CA SER A 154 -6.22 -2.64 -4.00
C SER A 154 -6.74 -3.74 -3.09
N THR A 155 -6.81 -3.47 -1.77
CA THR A 155 -7.48 -4.34 -0.80
C THR A 155 -8.98 -4.32 -1.03
N SER A 156 -9.59 -3.14 -0.86
CA SER A 156 -11.04 -2.96 -0.90
C SER A 156 -11.62 -2.89 -2.32
N GLY A 157 -10.79 -2.60 -3.34
CA GLY A 157 -11.22 -2.58 -4.74
C GLY A 157 -11.00 -3.88 -5.48
N HIS A 158 -10.17 -4.80 -4.97
CA HIS A 158 -9.86 -6.06 -5.66
C HIS A 158 -9.72 -7.27 -4.74
N LEU A 159 -8.74 -7.28 -3.81
CA LEU A 159 -8.42 -8.49 -3.03
C LEU A 159 -9.64 -9.03 -2.28
N MET A 160 -10.24 -8.21 -1.43
CA MET A 160 -11.37 -8.64 -0.61
C MET A 160 -12.64 -8.88 -1.43
N PRO A 161 -13.01 -8.03 -2.42
CA PRO A 161 -14.06 -8.36 -3.38
C PRO A 161 -13.85 -9.71 -4.07
N ARG A 162 -12.66 -10.00 -4.59
CA ARG A 162 -12.36 -11.29 -5.25
C ARG A 162 -12.49 -12.47 -4.28
N TYR A 163 -12.06 -12.30 -3.04
CA TYR A 163 -12.20 -13.31 -2.00
C TYR A 163 -13.68 -13.64 -1.72
N TYR A 164 -14.53 -12.63 -1.54
CA TYR A 164 -15.96 -12.85 -1.29
C TYR A 164 -16.71 -13.37 -2.51
N LEU A 165 -16.30 -13.02 -3.72
CA LEU A 165 -16.81 -13.67 -4.95
C LEU A 165 -16.45 -15.17 -4.95
N MET A 166 -15.21 -15.52 -4.63
CA MET A 166 -14.80 -16.92 -4.52
C MET A 166 -15.61 -17.67 -3.45
N GLN A 167 -15.86 -17.07 -2.28
CA GLN A 167 -16.70 -17.66 -1.23
C GLN A 167 -18.15 -17.86 -1.67
N ALA A 168 -18.66 -17.01 -2.57
CA ALA A 168 -19.98 -17.14 -3.19
C ALA A 168 -20.01 -18.10 -4.41
N GLY A 169 -18.90 -18.85 -4.65
CA GLY A 169 -18.82 -19.79 -5.77
C GLY A 169 -18.69 -19.13 -7.14
N ILE A 170 -18.06 -17.94 -7.18
CA ILE A 170 -17.80 -17.19 -8.42
C ILE A 170 -16.30 -17.14 -8.68
N ASP A 171 -15.86 -17.73 -9.79
CA ASP A 171 -14.50 -17.54 -10.31
C ASP A 171 -14.48 -16.26 -11.17
N ALA A 172 -13.92 -15.20 -10.62
CA ALA A 172 -13.85 -13.91 -11.31
C ALA A 172 -13.10 -13.95 -12.66
N ASN A 173 -12.31 -14.98 -12.94
CA ASN A 173 -11.61 -15.14 -14.22
C ASN A 173 -12.44 -15.87 -15.28
N LYS A 174 -13.55 -16.53 -14.89
CA LYS A 174 -14.36 -17.40 -15.79
C LYS A 174 -15.82 -17.03 -15.84
N ASP A 175 -16.40 -16.58 -14.71
CA ASP A 175 -17.84 -16.46 -14.55
C ASP A 175 -18.38 -15.08 -14.96
N PHE A 176 -17.52 -14.11 -15.26
CA PHE A 176 -17.93 -12.80 -15.77
C PHE A 176 -18.09 -12.80 -17.30
N ASP A 177 -18.81 -11.81 -17.82
CA ASP A 177 -18.84 -11.51 -19.25
C ASP A 177 -17.51 -10.83 -19.64
N GLY A 178 -16.62 -11.61 -20.22
CA GLY A 178 -15.25 -11.23 -20.53
C GLY A 178 -14.28 -11.34 -19.33
N LYS A 179 -13.08 -10.84 -19.53
CA LYS A 179 -12.06 -10.79 -18.45
C LYS A 179 -12.42 -9.69 -17.45
N PRO A 180 -12.12 -9.89 -16.15
CA PRO A 180 -12.30 -8.84 -15.17
C PRO A 180 -11.48 -7.60 -15.55
N ASN A 181 -12.12 -6.44 -15.48
CA ASN A 181 -11.47 -5.16 -15.71
C ASN A 181 -10.89 -4.60 -14.39
N PHE A 182 -9.85 -3.80 -14.52
CA PHE A 182 -9.26 -3.04 -13.41
C PHE A 182 -9.31 -1.55 -13.75
N SER A 183 -10.13 -0.81 -13.03
CA SER A 183 -10.35 0.63 -13.27
C SER A 183 -9.17 1.53 -12.85
N GLY A 184 -8.28 1.00 -11.99
CA GLY A 184 -7.11 1.69 -11.45
C GLY A 184 -7.39 2.50 -10.16
N SER A 185 -8.60 3.04 -9.97
CA SER A 185 -8.96 3.83 -8.79
C SER A 185 -10.45 3.69 -8.44
N HIS A 186 -10.82 4.01 -7.18
CA HIS A 186 -12.19 3.86 -6.71
C HIS A 186 -13.17 4.83 -7.38
N ASP A 187 -12.74 6.05 -7.67
CA ASP A 187 -13.58 7.04 -8.35
C ASP A 187 -13.82 6.66 -9.82
N THR A 188 -12.86 6.06 -10.49
CA THR A 188 -13.06 5.50 -11.84
C THR A 188 -14.02 4.32 -11.80
N THR A 189 -13.94 3.45 -10.77
CA THR A 189 -14.86 2.29 -10.64
C THR A 189 -16.33 2.74 -10.65
N TYR A 190 -16.72 3.67 -9.76
CA TYR A 190 -18.15 4.06 -9.71
C TYR A 190 -18.59 4.82 -10.96
N LYS A 191 -17.73 5.59 -11.60
CA LYS A 191 -18.05 6.26 -12.88
C LYS A 191 -18.27 5.28 -14.02
N LEU A 192 -17.48 4.20 -14.10
CA LEU A 192 -17.67 3.15 -15.11
C LEU A 192 -18.99 2.41 -14.93
N VAL A 193 -19.41 2.15 -13.69
CA VAL A 193 -20.71 1.54 -13.41
C VAL A 193 -21.85 2.53 -13.67
N GLU A 194 -21.72 3.79 -13.25
CA GLU A 194 -22.72 4.84 -13.45
C GLU A 194 -22.98 5.08 -14.93
N SER A 195 -21.94 5.11 -15.77
CA SER A 195 -22.06 5.28 -17.22
C SER A 195 -22.63 4.06 -17.95
N GLY A 196 -22.71 2.90 -17.27
CA GLY A 196 -23.15 1.64 -17.89
C GLY A 196 -22.07 0.90 -18.67
N ALA A 197 -20.81 1.37 -18.64
CA ALA A 197 -19.68 0.68 -19.27
C ALA A 197 -19.44 -0.70 -18.63
N PHE A 198 -19.73 -0.83 -17.35
CA PHE A 198 -19.77 -2.11 -16.63
C PHE A 198 -21.08 -2.26 -15.86
N LYS A 199 -21.59 -3.50 -15.81
CA LYS A 199 -22.86 -3.79 -15.10
C LYS A 199 -22.70 -3.71 -13.59
N ALA A 200 -21.52 -4.03 -13.07
CA ALA A 200 -21.22 -3.94 -11.65
C ALA A 200 -19.72 -3.66 -11.41
N GLY A 201 -19.38 -3.29 -10.18
CA GLY A 201 -18.02 -3.09 -9.75
C GLY A 201 -17.90 -3.13 -8.24
N ALA A 202 -16.66 -3.17 -7.73
CA ALA A 202 -16.39 -3.14 -6.30
C ALA A 202 -15.37 -2.05 -5.96
N LEU A 203 -15.62 -1.36 -4.86
CA LEU A 203 -14.77 -0.26 -4.40
C LEU A 203 -14.83 -0.08 -2.88
N ASN A 204 -13.99 0.80 -2.42
CA ASN A 204 -13.89 1.31 -1.06
C ASN A 204 -15.20 1.97 -0.61
N GLU A 205 -15.77 1.50 0.50
CA GLU A 205 -17.01 2.04 1.05
C GLU A 205 -16.91 3.54 1.40
N ALA A 206 -15.81 3.97 2.00
CA ALA A 206 -15.64 5.37 2.41
C ALA A 206 -15.57 6.32 1.19
N VAL A 207 -14.92 5.90 0.10
CA VAL A 207 -14.92 6.66 -1.15
C VAL A 207 -16.32 6.71 -1.76
N TRP A 208 -17.05 5.60 -1.74
CA TRP A 208 -18.46 5.57 -2.17
C TRP A 208 -19.32 6.53 -1.35
N GLN A 209 -19.27 6.46 -0.03
CA GLN A 209 -20.03 7.34 0.87
C GLN A 209 -19.70 8.81 0.64
N ALA A 210 -18.40 9.15 0.46
CA ALA A 210 -17.98 10.50 0.15
C ALA A 210 -18.48 10.96 -1.24
N ALA A 211 -18.44 10.10 -2.25
CA ALA A 211 -18.95 10.40 -3.58
C ALA A 211 -20.45 10.71 -3.56
N VAL A 212 -21.24 9.90 -2.83
CA VAL A 212 -22.69 10.14 -2.63
C VAL A 212 -22.93 11.46 -1.90
N LYS A 213 -22.26 11.67 -0.77
CA LYS A 213 -22.40 12.90 0.06
C LYS A 213 -22.08 14.17 -0.74
N ASN A 214 -21.09 14.10 -1.62
CA ASN A 214 -20.61 15.25 -2.40
C ASN A 214 -21.30 15.36 -3.79
N GLY A 215 -22.31 14.56 -4.09
CA GLY A 215 -23.03 14.56 -5.37
C GLY A 215 -22.15 14.17 -6.57
N LYS A 216 -21.06 13.41 -6.33
CA LYS A 216 -20.15 12.96 -7.39
C LYS A 216 -20.65 11.70 -8.13
N VAL A 217 -21.68 11.06 -7.61
CA VAL A 217 -22.34 9.89 -8.17
C VAL A 217 -23.86 10.07 -8.13
N ASP A 218 -24.54 9.71 -9.21
CA ASP A 218 -25.99 9.77 -9.31
C ASP A 218 -26.62 8.49 -8.74
N THR A 219 -27.12 8.58 -7.50
CA THR A 219 -27.76 7.47 -6.80
C THR A 219 -29.13 7.08 -7.38
N SER A 220 -29.67 7.84 -8.35
CA SER A 220 -30.82 7.40 -9.14
C SER A 220 -30.46 6.32 -10.16
N LYS A 221 -29.18 6.26 -10.58
CA LYS A 221 -28.65 5.31 -11.56
C LYS A 221 -27.92 4.12 -10.94
N VAL A 222 -27.24 4.32 -9.81
CA VAL A 222 -26.36 3.32 -9.17
C VAL A 222 -26.79 3.05 -7.74
N LYS A 223 -26.68 1.79 -7.32
CA LYS A 223 -26.95 1.35 -5.94
C LYS A 223 -25.84 0.41 -5.44
N VAL A 224 -25.64 0.37 -4.12
CA VAL A 224 -24.95 -0.73 -3.45
C VAL A 224 -25.93 -1.91 -3.36
N PHE A 225 -25.45 -3.12 -3.64
CA PHE A 225 -26.24 -4.34 -3.47
C PHE A 225 -25.61 -5.35 -2.52
N TYR A 226 -24.29 -5.20 -2.22
CA TYR A 226 -23.60 -6.03 -1.25
C TYR A 226 -22.48 -5.22 -0.55
N THR A 227 -22.34 -5.42 0.76
CA THR A 227 -21.24 -4.90 1.57
C THR A 227 -20.51 -6.07 2.21
N THR A 228 -19.19 -6.11 2.14
CA THR A 228 -18.40 -7.20 2.72
C THR A 228 -18.43 -7.18 4.24
N PRO A 229 -18.14 -8.30 4.92
CA PRO A 229 -17.67 -8.28 6.30
C PRO A 229 -16.45 -7.38 6.49
N PRO A 230 -16.17 -6.93 7.75
CA PRO A 230 -15.06 -6.02 8.02
C PRO A 230 -13.68 -6.67 7.83
N PHE A 231 -12.70 -5.84 7.47
CA PHE A 231 -11.29 -6.21 7.36
C PHE A 231 -10.39 -5.01 7.65
N PHE A 232 -9.08 -5.25 7.93
CA PHE A 232 -8.10 -4.18 8.04
C PHE A 232 -7.69 -3.66 6.66
N ASP A 233 -7.66 -2.33 6.47
CA ASP A 233 -7.23 -1.74 5.20
C ASP A 233 -6.12 -0.70 5.41
N TYR A 234 -6.39 0.59 5.28
CA TYR A 234 -5.35 1.61 5.16
C TYR A 234 -4.43 1.72 6.37
N ASN A 235 -3.15 2.04 6.09
CA ASN A 235 -2.14 2.26 7.12
C ASN A 235 -0.99 3.14 6.64
N TRP A 236 -0.35 3.84 7.57
CA TRP A 236 0.97 4.41 7.42
C TRP A 236 2.00 3.33 7.71
N THR A 237 2.86 3.04 6.74
CA THR A 237 4.00 2.13 6.90
C THR A 237 5.30 2.90 6.73
N ILE A 238 6.29 2.64 7.63
CA ILE A 238 7.58 3.32 7.69
C ILE A 238 8.74 2.34 7.59
N ASN A 239 9.84 2.77 6.96
CA ASN A 239 11.10 2.04 6.86
C ASN A 239 12.28 2.99 6.64
N ASN A 240 13.53 2.48 6.79
CA ASN A 240 14.79 3.19 6.50
C ASN A 240 14.96 4.52 7.25
N VAL A 241 14.50 4.58 8.48
CA VAL A 241 14.73 5.71 9.40
C VAL A 241 15.20 5.20 10.75
N ASP A 242 16.01 6.00 11.46
CA ASP A 242 16.44 5.67 12.82
C ASP A 242 15.27 5.67 13.82
N LYS A 243 15.50 5.10 15.00
CA LYS A 243 14.46 4.97 16.03
C LYS A 243 13.92 6.31 16.52
N ALA A 244 14.76 7.35 16.59
CA ALA A 244 14.34 8.66 17.07
C ALA A 244 13.43 9.35 16.04
N THR A 245 13.81 9.30 14.76
CA THR A 245 12.97 9.79 13.64
C THR A 245 11.66 9.03 13.57
N LYS A 246 11.70 7.68 13.65
CA LYS A 246 10.46 6.87 13.66
C LYS A 246 9.53 7.29 14.80
N LYS A 247 10.08 7.46 16.01
CA LYS A 247 9.30 7.92 17.16
C LYS A 247 8.63 9.28 16.89
N LYS A 248 9.38 10.27 16.37
CA LYS A 248 8.83 11.59 16.05
C LYS A 248 7.70 11.52 15.03
N VAL A 249 7.84 10.69 13.99
CA VAL A 249 6.79 10.48 12.96
C VAL A 249 5.55 9.85 13.58
N ILE A 250 5.70 8.81 14.39
CA ILE A 250 4.59 8.16 15.11
C ILE A 250 3.88 9.16 16.01
N ASP A 251 4.64 9.87 16.86
CA ASP A 251 4.08 10.85 17.79
C ASP A 251 3.34 11.97 17.02
N ALA A 252 3.90 12.45 15.90
CA ALA A 252 3.25 13.45 15.07
C ALA A 252 1.91 12.95 14.50
N LEU A 253 1.87 11.75 13.93
CA LEU A 253 0.64 11.18 13.35
C LEU A 253 -0.43 10.95 14.44
N LEU A 254 -0.06 10.36 15.58
CA LEU A 254 -1.01 10.02 16.66
C LEU A 254 -1.52 11.24 17.45
N ASN A 255 -0.76 12.34 17.43
CA ASN A 255 -1.15 13.59 18.10
C ASN A 255 -1.83 14.59 17.15
N MET A 256 -2.17 14.21 15.91
CA MET A 256 -3.07 15.02 15.09
C MET A 256 -4.44 15.13 15.77
N GLY A 257 -4.93 16.34 15.89
CA GLY A 257 -6.21 16.63 16.52
C GLY A 257 -6.92 17.84 15.88
N SER A 258 -7.73 18.56 16.64
CA SER A 258 -8.54 19.68 16.15
C SER A 258 -7.72 20.76 15.44
N GLY A 259 -6.46 21.00 15.84
CA GLY A 259 -5.54 21.92 15.16
C GLY A 259 -5.14 21.49 13.75
N GLN A 260 -5.30 20.21 13.41
CA GLN A 260 -5.01 19.63 12.10
C GLN A 260 -6.29 19.16 11.37
N LYS A 261 -7.43 19.72 11.73
CA LYS A 261 -8.74 19.32 11.16
C LYS A 261 -8.74 19.33 9.63
N LYS A 262 -8.11 20.32 8.98
CA LYS A 262 -8.02 20.37 7.52
C LYS A 262 -7.34 19.14 6.92
N ILE A 263 -6.29 18.62 7.56
CA ILE A 263 -5.59 17.40 7.13
C ILE A 263 -6.49 16.19 7.41
N LEU A 264 -7.04 16.08 8.62
CA LEU A 264 -7.86 14.96 9.04
C LEU A 264 -9.14 14.82 8.20
N ASP A 265 -9.77 15.94 7.81
CA ASP A 265 -10.93 15.94 6.90
C ASP A 265 -10.60 15.33 5.52
N LEU A 266 -9.39 15.56 5.00
CA LEU A 266 -8.93 14.96 3.74
C LEU A 266 -8.79 13.43 3.85
N PHE A 267 -8.43 12.92 5.04
CA PHE A 267 -8.42 11.49 5.36
C PHE A 267 -9.78 10.97 5.84
N GLN A 268 -10.80 11.83 5.95
CA GLN A 268 -12.13 11.49 6.45
C GLN A 268 -12.06 10.82 7.85
N THR A 269 -11.29 11.41 8.76
CA THR A 269 -11.09 10.91 10.13
C THR A 269 -10.93 12.07 11.11
N ASP A 270 -11.17 11.80 12.40
CA ASP A 270 -10.92 12.76 13.47
C ASP A 270 -9.53 12.59 14.12
N LYS A 271 -8.88 11.44 13.86
CA LYS A 271 -7.57 11.10 14.42
C LYS A 271 -6.93 9.92 13.71
N PHE A 272 -5.64 9.72 13.91
CA PHE A 272 -4.96 8.46 13.68
C PHE A 272 -4.81 7.69 15.00
N VAL A 273 -4.83 6.35 14.90
CA VAL A 273 -4.61 5.42 16.01
C VAL A 273 -3.45 4.49 15.67
N LYS A 274 -2.80 3.95 16.71
CA LYS A 274 -1.69 3.01 16.52
C LYS A 274 -2.18 1.72 15.86
N THR A 275 -1.35 1.18 14.96
CA THR A 275 -1.51 -0.15 14.39
C THR A 275 -0.18 -0.90 14.40
N ASN A 276 -0.15 -2.13 13.91
CA ASN A 276 1.05 -2.96 13.78
C ASN A 276 0.87 -3.97 12.64
N ASN A 277 1.95 -4.69 12.28
CA ASN A 277 1.96 -5.65 11.18
C ASN A 277 1.01 -6.83 11.40
N GLU A 278 0.81 -7.27 12.64
CA GLU A 278 -0.03 -8.43 12.99
C GLU A 278 -1.48 -8.23 12.56
N ASN A 279 -1.99 -7.00 12.63
CA ASN A 279 -3.35 -6.66 12.23
C ASN A 279 -3.65 -6.99 10.76
N TYR A 280 -2.61 -7.03 9.91
CA TYR A 280 -2.73 -7.26 8.46
C TYR A 280 -2.44 -8.72 8.04
N LYS A 281 -2.16 -9.62 8.98
CA LYS A 281 -2.00 -11.07 8.69
C LYS A 281 -3.22 -11.71 8.02
N PRO A 282 -4.48 -11.35 8.37
CA PRO A 282 -5.63 -11.85 7.63
C PRO A 282 -5.62 -11.44 6.15
N ILE A 283 -5.20 -10.21 5.85
CA ILE A 283 -5.05 -9.71 4.46
C ILE A 283 -3.95 -10.51 3.73
N GLU A 284 -2.81 -10.72 4.38
CA GLU A 284 -1.72 -11.55 3.85
C GLU A 284 -2.18 -12.97 3.53
N LYS A 285 -2.93 -13.59 4.45
CA LYS A 285 -3.49 -14.94 4.25
C LYS A 285 -4.39 -15.01 3.02
N VAL A 286 -5.33 -14.06 2.87
CA VAL A 286 -6.22 -13.98 1.72
C VAL A 286 -5.42 -13.75 0.43
N ALA A 287 -4.41 -12.89 0.45
CA ALA A 287 -3.58 -12.62 -0.72
C ALA A 287 -2.77 -13.84 -1.17
N LYS A 288 -2.29 -14.67 -0.23
CA LYS A 288 -1.64 -15.98 -0.52
C LYS A 288 -2.64 -17.00 -1.04
N GLU A 289 -3.82 -17.12 -0.44
CA GLU A 289 -4.90 -18.03 -0.88
C GLU A 289 -5.30 -17.75 -2.34
N LEU A 290 -5.43 -16.48 -2.69
CA LEU A 290 -5.74 -16.04 -4.06
C LEU A 290 -4.51 -15.99 -4.98
N LYS A 291 -3.32 -16.37 -4.51
CA LYS A 291 -2.04 -16.36 -5.25
C LYS A 291 -1.69 -14.96 -5.83
N ILE A 292 -2.08 -13.90 -5.14
CA ILE A 292 -1.74 -12.51 -5.49
C ILE A 292 -0.34 -12.16 -4.96
N ILE A 293 0.05 -12.79 -3.86
CA ILE A 293 1.43 -12.79 -3.35
C ILE A 293 1.91 -14.22 -3.13
N GLN A 294 3.24 -14.40 -3.05
CA GLN A 294 3.88 -15.69 -2.78
C GLN A 294 3.94 -16.01 -1.28
#